data_57eacef915f095e7852af309c341655c
#
_entry.id   57eacef915f095e7852af309c341655c
#
_cell.length_a   1.000
_cell.length_b   1.000
_cell.length_c   1.000
_cell.angle_alpha   90.00
_cell.angle_beta   90.00
_cell.angle_gamma   90.00
#
_symmetry.space_group_name_H-M   'P 1'
#
loop_
_entity.id
_entity.type
_entity.pdbx_description
1 polymer ?
#
loop_
_entity_poly.entity_id
_entity_poly.type
_entity_poly.pdbx_seq_one_letter_code
_entity_poly.pdbx_strand_id
1 'polypeptide(L)'
;MKYVLIASDEKAVKGFDAMGVEARYVSSREEARSAFLGAVESRGDGAGAGTVLVSRGVMDYIGDLVSEHGKKGIFPAVIVLDC
;
A
#
# COMPACT_ATOMS: atom_id res chain seq x y z
N MET A 1 13.50 -0.13 8.05
CA MET A 1 12.05 0.01 7.87
C MET A 1 11.71 -0.19 6.40
N LYS A 2 10.67 -0.91 6.13
CA LYS A 2 10.29 -1.26 4.76
C LYS A 2 9.08 -0.44 4.32
N TYR A 3 9.16 0.10 3.12
CA TYR A 3 8.04 0.82 2.52
C TYR A 3 7.46 -0.01 1.39
N VAL A 4 6.14 -0.05 1.30
CA VAL A 4 5.44 -0.73 0.20
C VAL A 4 4.50 0.29 -0.42
N LEU A 5 4.59 0.45 -1.74
CA LEU A 5 3.70 1.33 -2.47
C LEU A 5 2.66 0.49 -3.22
N ILE A 6 1.42 0.89 -3.14
CA ILE A 6 0.34 0.31 -3.94
C ILE A 6 -0.22 1.43 -4.79
N ALA A 7 -0.09 1.31 -6.10
CA ALA A 7 -0.46 2.38 -7.01
C ALA A 7 -1.13 1.84 -8.26
N SER A 8 -2.00 2.65 -8.83
CA SER A 8 -2.66 2.33 -10.09
C SER A 8 -2.02 3.07 -11.28
N ASP A 9 -0.90 3.72 -11.05
CA ASP A 9 -0.16 4.46 -12.06
C ASP A 9 1.19 3.79 -12.26
N GLU A 10 1.44 3.27 -13.47
CA GLU A 10 2.69 2.60 -13.77
C GLU A 10 3.91 3.49 -13.59
N LYS A 11 3.77 4.78 -13.90
CA LYS A 11 4.90 5.69 -13.76
C LYS A 11 5.31 5.85 -12.31
N ALA A 12 4.32 5.91 -11.41
CA ALA A 12 4.61 5.99 -9.98
C ALA A 12 5.29 4.71 -9.50
N VAL A 13 4.80 3.56 -9.96
CA VAL A 13 5.39 2.28 -9.60
C VAL A 13 6.85 2.21 -10.03
N LYS A 14 7.13 2.59 -11.27
CA LYS A 14 8.50 2.55 -11.78
C LYS A 14 9.42 3.52 -11.05
N GLY A 15 8.90 4.71 -10.74
CA GLY A 15 9.71 5.71 -10.03
C GLY A 15 10.08 5.26 -8.64
N PHE A 16 9.13 4.73 -7.89
CA PHE A 16 9.39 4.27 -6.53
C PHE A 16 10.24 3.00 -6.52
N ASP A 17 10.01 2.12 -7.51
CA ASP A 17 10.83 0.92 -7.62
C ASP A 17 12.30 1.28 -7.83
N ALA A 18 12.55 2.28 -8.65
CA ALA A 18 13.91 2.74 -8.91
C ALA A 18 14.59 3.30 -7.67
N MET A 19 13.80 3.75 -6.70
CA MET A 19 14.33 4.27 -5.43
C MET A 19 14.47 3.18 -4.36
N GLY A 20 14.21 1.94 -4.71
CA GLY A 20 14.34 0.85 -3.75
C GLY A 20 13.10 0.58 -2.92
N VAL A 21 11.98 1.22 -3.24
CA VAL A 21 10.71 0.97 -2.56
C VAL A 21 10.01 -0.19 -3.25
N GLU A 22 9.49 -1.12 -2.47
CA GLU A 22 8.71 -2.21 -3.04
C GLU A 22 7.40 -1.62 -3.56
N ALA A 23 7.23 -1.60 -4.88
CA ALA A 23 6.07 -0.98 -5.50
C ALA A 23 5.23 -2.03 -6.22
N ARG A 24 3.91 -1.94 -6.01
CA ARG A 24 2.96 -2.87 -6.61
C ARG A 24 1.98 -2.12 -7.47
N TYR A 25 1.86 -2.54 -8.71
CA TYR A 25 0.88 -1.98 -9.63
C TYR A 25 -0.42 -2.76 -9.50
N VAL A 26 -1.54 -2.05 -9.37
CA VAL A 26 -2.85 -2.66 -9.32
C VAL A 26 -3.77 -1.97 -10.32
N SER A 27 -4.60 -2.74 -11.01
CA SER A 27 -5.48 -2.20 -12.02
C SER A 27 -6.96 -2.50 -11.76
N SER A 28 -7.26 -3.12 -10.62
CA SER A 28 -8.64 -3.43 -10.27
C SER A 28 -8.81 -3.39 -8.77
N ARG A 29 -10.06 -3.34 -8.35
CA ARG A 29 -10.38 -3.37 -6.91
C ARG A 29 -9.86 -4.63 -6.26
N GLU A 30 -10.02 -5.75 -6.94
CA GLU A 30 -9.61 -7.04 -6.40
C GLU A 30 -8.10 -7.09 -6.17
N GLU A 31 -7.34 -6.61 -7.16
CA GLU A 31 -5.89 -6.56 -7.02
C GLU A 31 -5.47 -5.60 -5.91
N ALA A 32 -6.15 -4.47 -5.82
CA ALA A 32 -5.83 -3.48 -4.81
C ALA A 32 -6.10 -4.01 -3.40
N ARG A 33 -7.22 -4.69 -3.20
CA ARG A 33 -7.55 -5.26 -1.91
C ARG A 33 -6.54 -6.34 -1.51
N SER A 34 -6.21 -7.21 -2.46
CA SER A 34 -5.24 -8.27 -2.20
C SER A 34 -3.87 -7.69 -1.84
N ALA A 35 -3.42 -6.69 -2.57
CA ALA A 35 -2.14 -6.06 -2.31
C ALA A 35 -2.11 -5.38 -0.95
N PHE A 36 -3.19 -4.68 -0.59
CA PHE A 36 -3.26 -3.99 0.69
C PHE A 36 -3.28 -4.97 1.85
N LEU A 37 -4.13 -6.00 1.76
CA LEU A 37 -4.22 -6.99 2.83
C LEU A 37 -2.90 -7.73 3.01
N GLY A 38 -2.24 -8.07 1.91
CA GLY A 38 -0.93 -8.70 2.00
C GLY A 38 0.10 -7.82 2.67
N ALA A 39 0.06 -6.52 2.38
CA ALA A 39 1.02 -5.59 2.97
C ALA A 39 0.81 -5.42 4.46
N VAL A 40 -0.46 -5.32 4.91
CA VAL A 40 -0.73 -5.06 6.33
C VAL A 40 -0.68 -6.33 7.17
N GLU A 41 -0.83 -7.49 6.55
CA GLU A 41 -0.77 -8.76 7.28
C GLU A 41 0.63 -9.34 7.35
N SER A 42 1.54 -8.76 6.62
CA SER A 42 2.93 -9.22 6.60
C SER A 42 3.59 -8.86 7.93
N ARG A 43 3.77 -9.82 8.79
CA ARG A 43 4.26 -9.58 10.14
C ARG A 43 4.87 -10.83 10.74
N GLY A 44 5.21 -10.73 12.00
CA GLY A 44 5.66 -11.86 12.78
C GLY A 44 7.16 -12.03 12.78
N ASP A 45 7.78 -11.95 11.66
CA ASP A 45 9.23 -12.09 11.55
C ASP A 45 9.93 -10.76 11.28
N GLY A 46 9.19 -9.66 11.35
CA GLY A 46 9.74 -8.36 11.09
C GLY A 46 9.89 -8.01 9.63
N ALA A 47 9.45 -8.89 8.74
CA ALA A 47 9.55 -8.65 7.31
C ALA A 47 8.41 -7.80 6.78
N GLY A 48 7.45 -7.46 7.61
CA GLY A 48 6.31 -6.68 7.21
C GLY A 48 6.68 -5.24 6.90
N ALA A 49 5.79 -4.56 6.17
CA ALA A 49 5.98 -3.17 5.83
C ALA A 49 5.87 -2.31 7.08
N GLY A 50 6.77 -1.34 7.23
CA GLY A 50 6.66 -0.35 8.28
C GLY A 50 5.69 0.75 7.90
N THR A 51 5.56 1.01 6.61
CA THR A 51 4.66 2.03 6.08
C THR A 51 4.14 1.57 4.73
N VAL A 52 2.84 1.71 4.54
CA VAL A 52 2.20 1.43 3.26
C VAL A 52 1.82 2.75 2.61
N LEU A 53 2.30 2.95 1.40
CA LEU A 53 1.98 4.14 0.62
C LEU A 53 0.91 3.76 -0.39
N VAL A 54 -0.17 4.52 -0.44
CA VAL A 54 -1.30 4.22 -1.32
C VAL A 54 -1.56 5.43 -2.21
N SER A 55 -1.57 5.22 -3.52
CA SER A 55 -1.88 6.33 -4.43
C SER A 55 -3.35 6.68 -4.33
N ARG A 56 -3.68 7.92 -4.68
CA ARG A 56 -5.06 8.40 -4.57
C ARG A 56 -6.01 7.56 -5.41
N GLY A 57 -5.59 7.13 -6.59
CA GLY A 57 -6.46 6.31 -7.44
C GLY A 57 -6.81 4.97 -6.80
N VAL A 58 -5.89 4.42 -6.01
CA VAL A 58 -6.14 3.16 -5.32
C VAL A 58 -7.12 3.34 -4.17
N MET A 59 -7.15 4.53 -3.58
CA MET A 59 -8.10 4.81 -2.49
C MET A 59 -9.54 4.66 -2.94
N ASP A 60 -9.84 4.85 -4.22
CA ASP A 60 -11.18 4.63 -4.74
C ASP A 60 -11.58 3.17 -4.64
N TYR A 61 -10.60 2.28 -4.61
CA TYR A 61 -10.85 0.84 -4.52
C TYR A 61 -10.88 0.33 -3.09
N ILE A 62 -10.02 0.86 -2.23
CA ILE A 62 -9.80 0.29 -0.90
C ILE A 62 -9.97 1.29 0.24
N GLY A 63 -10.67 2.40 0.00
CA GLY A 63 -10.88 3.38 1.05
C GLY A 63 -11.50 2.79 2.32
N ASP A 64 -12.41 1.85 2.17
CA ASP A 64 -13.03 1.18 3.31
C ASP A 64 -12.01 0.37 4.12
N LEU A 65 -11.12 -0.34 3.43
CA LEU A 65 -10.09 -1.13 4.10
C LEU A 65 -9.10 -0.25 4.84
N VAL A 66 -8.71 0.86 4.20
CA VAL A 66 -7.78 1.79 4.82
C VAL A 66 -8.40 2.42 6.05
N SER A 67 -9.68 2.78 5.97
CA SER A 67 -10.39 3.36 7.10
C SER A 67 -10.47 2.38 8.27
N GLU A 68 -10.79 1.13 8.00
CA GLU A 68 -10.84 0.11 9.05
C GLU A 68 -9.48 -0.11 9.68
N HIS A 69 -8.44 -0.15 8.87
CA HIS A 69 -7.08 -0.31 9.39
C HIS A 69 -6.71 0.85 10.32
N GLY A 70 -7.08 2.06 9.93
CA GLY A 70 -6.83 3.24 10.75
C GLY A 70 -7.53 3.19 12.09
N LYS A 71 -8.72 2.61 12.14
CA LYS A 71 -9.46 2.48 13.40
C LYS A 71 -8.78 1.54 14.39
N LYS A 72 -8.03 0.57 13.86
CA LYS A 72 -7.30 -0.36 14.72
C LYS A 72 -6.04 0.27 15.30
N GLY A 73 -5.59 1.37 14.71
CA GLY A 73 -4.46 2.14 15.23
C GLY A 73 -3.16 1.39 15.33
N ILE A 74 -2.92 0.45 14.42
CA ILE A 74 -1.75 -0.40 14.47
C ILE A 74 -0.90 -0.26 13.22
N PHE A 75 0.28 -0.84 13.26
CA PHE A 75 1.16 -0.90 12.11
C PHE A 75 0.61 -1.85 11.06
N PRO A 76 1.01 -1.62 9.82
CA PRO A 76 1.84 -0.51 9.35
C PRO A 76 1.04 0.78 9.21
N ALA A 77 1.71 1.91 9.29
CA ALA A 77 1.09 3.19 9.01
C ALA A 77 0.73 3.26 7.53
N VAL A 78 -0.35 3.95 7.21
CA VAL A 78 -0.78 4.11 5.83
C VAL A 78 -0.75 5.58 5.46
N ILE A 79 -0.07 5.89 4.37
CA ILE A 79 0.05 7.27 3.87
C ILE A 79 -0.53 7.31 2.48
N VAL A 80 -1.44 8.24 2.24
CA VAL A 80 -2.05 8.41 0.91
C VAL A 80 -1.24 9.43 0.13
N LEU A 81 -0.79 9.03 -1.05
CA LEU A 81 -0.02 9.90 -1.93
C LEU A 81 -0.93 10.53 -2.97
N ASP A 82 -0.65 11.78 -3.28
CA ASP A 82 -1.42 12.53 -4.26
C ASP A 82 -0.81 12.36 -5.65
N CYS A 83 -0.91 11.16 -6.18
CA CYS A 83 -0.37 10.88 -7.51
C CYS A 83 -1.22 9.86 -8.26
#